data_c67923bbd22630aa902804db4fae63fe
#
_entry.id   c67923bbd22630aa902804db4fae63fe
#
_cell.length_a   1.000
_cell.length_b   1.000
_cell.length_c   1.000
_cell.angle_alpha   90.00
_cell.angle_beta   90.00
_cell.angle_gamma   90.00
#
_symmetry.space_group_name_H-M   'P 1'
#
loop_
_entity.id
_entity.type
_entity.pdbx_description
1 polymer ?
#
loop_
_entity_poly.entity_id
_entity_poly.type
_entity_poly.pdbx_seq_one_letter_code
_entity_poly.pdbx_strand_id
1 'polypeptide(L)'
;MANRPNIKITALVDNDVYALLNAQEGYPAVTVGAALRVQNKGGADVYIQEGLASIEVNGGTTIPTNWQACTKADAVGVIATCINDGLINVEVI
;
A
#
# COMPACT_ATOMS: atom_id res chain seq x y z
N MET A 1 -14.20 12.02 -10.54
CA MET A 1 -12.77 11.97 -10.21
C MET A 1 -12.19 10.67 -10.72
N ALA A 2 -11.04 10.72 -11.40
CA ALA A 2 -10.39 9.51 -11.89
C ALA A 2 -9.77 8.72 -10.74
N ASN A 3 -9.89 7.41 -10.78
CA ASN A 3 -9.19 6.53 -9.84
C ASN A 3 -7.69 6.58 -10.12
N ARG A 4 -6.90 6.40 -9.08
CA ARG A 4 -5.45 6.30 -9.22
C ARG A 4 -5.06 5.00 -9.94
N PRO A 5 -4.00 5.03 -10.76
CA PRO A 5 -3.50 3.81 -11.37
C PRO A 5 -2.93 2.86 -10.31
N ASN A 6 -2.84 1.58 -10.67
CA ASN A 6 -2.25 0.58 -9.80
C ASN A 6 -0.75 0.86 -9.61
N ILE A 7 -0.26 0.45 -8.45
CA ILE A 7 1.14 0.61 -8.06
C ILE A 7 1.80 -0.76 -8.02
N LYS A 8 2.96 -0.87 -8.66
CA LYS A 8 3.80 -2.07 -8.55
C LYS A 8 4.58 -2.02 -7.25
N ILE A 9 4.59 -3.13 -6.52
CA ILE A 9 5.40 -3.27 -5.31
C ILE A 9 6.44 -4.36 -5.51
N THR A 10 7.62 -4.12 -4.94
CA THR A 10 8.78 -4.99 -5.12
C THR A 10 8.81 -6.05 -4.03
N ALA A 11 9.11 -7.30 -4.43
CA ALA A 11 9.21 -8.42 -3.52
C ALA A 11 10.33 -8.24 -2.50
N LEU A 12 10.11 -8.70 -1.29
CA LEU A 12 11.10 -8.85 -0.22
C LEU A 12 11.78 -7.56 0.24
N VAL A 13 11.14 -6.41 -0.01
CA VAL A 13 11.60 -5.10 0.50
C VAL A 13 10.42 -4.33 1.07
N ASP A 14 10.72 -3.34 1.90
CA ASP A 14 9.71 -2.41 2.40
C ASP A 14 9.32 -1.44 1.28
N ASN A 15 8.04 -1.39 0.95
CA ASN A 15 7.51 -0.45 -0.01
C ASN A 15 6.74 0.63 0.75
N ASP A 16 7.23 1.88 0.70
CA ASP A 16 6.57 3.01 1.35
C ASP A 16 5.37 3.45 0.51
N VAL A 17 4.16 3.15 0.98
CA VAL A 17 2.94 3.37 0.22
C VAL A 17 2.69 4.85 -0.03
N TYR A 18 2.90 5.73 0.96
CA TYR A 18 2.72 7.17 0.75
C TYR A 18 3.70 7.72 -0.28
N ALA A 19 4.95 7.28 -0.24
CA ALA A 19 5.95 7.70 -1.23
C ALA A 19 5.55 7.26 -2.65
N LEU A 20 5.07 6.03 -2.79
CA LEU A 20 4.61 5.51 -4.09
C LEU A 20 3.38 6.27 -4.60
N LEU A 21 2.43 6.61 -3.71
CA LEU A 21 1.28 7.43 -4.07
C LEU A 21 1.71 8.81 -4.58
N ASN A 22 2.64 9.44 -3.87
CA ASN A 22 3.09 10.79 -4.21
C ASN A 22 4.00 10.82 -5.44
N ALA A 23 4.49 9.68 -5.89
CA ALA A 23 5.22 9.55 -7.14
C ALA A 23 4.30 9.46 -8.36
N GLN A 24 2.99 9.29 -8.17
CA GLN A 24 2.03 9.24 -9.28
C GLN A 24 1.78 10.65 -9.83
N GLU A 25 2.19 10.90 -11.05
CA GLU A 25 1.99 12.20 -11.70
C GLU A 25 0.52 12.41 -12.06
N GLY A 26 0.08 13.66 -11.94
CA GLY A 26 -1.27 14.06 -12.32
C GLY A 26 -2.34 13.77 -11.26
N TYR A 27 -1.96 13.32 -10.08
CA TYR A 27 -2.86 13.06 -8.97
C TYR A 27 -2.51 13.94 -7.77
N PRO A 28 -3.50 14.30 -6.94
CA PRO A 28 -3.23 15.14 -5.77
C PRO A 28 -2.22 14.50 -4.83
N ALA A 29 -1.37 15.30 -4.22
CA ALA A 29 -0.46 14.83 -3.18
C ALA A 29 -1.26 14.28 -1.99
N VAL A 30 -0.74 13.23 -1.37
CA VAL A 30 -1.35 12.59 -0.21
C VAL A 30 -0.49 12.85 1.01
N THR A 31 -1.10 13.44 2.03
CA THR A 31 -0.41 13.72 3.30
C THR A 31 -0.25 12.42 4.08
N VAL A 32 0.94 12.17 4.61
CA VAL A 32 1.17 11.06 5.53
C VAL A 32 0.19 11.19 6.71
N GLY A 33 -0.49 10.11 7.04
CA GLY A 33 -1.56 10.11 8.04
C GLY A 33 -2.96 10.07 7.44
N ALA A 34 -3.12 10.30 6.14
CA ALA A 34 -4.40 10.11 5.48
C ALA A 34 -4.79 8.63 5.52
N ALA A 35 -6.06 8.35 5.86
CA ALA A 35 -6.57 6.98 5.81
C ALA A 35 -6.63 6.50 4.37
N LEU A 36 -6.17 5.29 4.13
CA LEU A 36 -6.05 4.72 2.79
C LEU A 36 -6.86 3.43 2.69
N ARG A 37 -7.41 3.19 1.50
CA ARG A 37 -7.92 1.88 1.11
C ARG A 37 -6.90 1.25 0.18
N VAL A 38 -6.39 0.09 0.56
CA VAL A 38 -5.42 -0.67 -0.23
C VAL A 38 -6.08 -1.95 -0.73
N GLN A 39 -6.12 -2.13 -2.03
CA GLN A 39 -6.67 -3.33 -2.65
C GLN A 39 -5.57 -4.10 -3.35
N ASN A 40 -5.54 -5.41 -3.14
CA ASN A 40 -4.61 -6.29 -3.84
C ASN A 40 -5.14 -6.59 -5.25
N LYS A 41 -4.41 -6.16 -6.26
CA LYS A 41 -4.73 -6.37 -7.68
C LYS A 41 -3.81 -7.39 -8.34
N GLY A 42 -2.85 -7.94 -7.60
CA GLY A 42 -1.93 -8.93 -8.12
C GLY A 42 -2.39 -10.36 -7.88
N GLY A 43 -1.55 -11.32 -8.22
CA GLY A 43 -1.84 -12.74 -8.10
C GLY A 43 -1.33 -13.42 -6.83
N ALA A 44 -0.75 -12.66 -5.91
CA ALA A 44 -0.19 -13.18 -4.65
C ALA A 44 -0.58 -12.28 -3.50
N ASP A 45 -0.48 -12.78 -2.27
CA ASP A 45 -0.82 -12.02 -1.08
C ASP A 45 0.08 -10.80 -0.91
N VAL A 46 -0.49 -9.72 -0.39
CA VAL A 46 0.21 -8.50 0.01
C VAL A 46 0.03 -8.31 1.51
N TYR A 47 1.08 -7.89 2.18
CA TYR A 47 1.06 -7.63 3.62
C TYR A 47 1.28 -6.15 3.86
N ILE A 48 0.42 -5.52 4.64
CA ILE A 48 0.56 -4.10 4.97
C ILE A 48 0.70 -3.90 6.47
N GLN A 49 1.46 -2.90 6.84
CA GLN A 49 1.64 -2.48 8.22
C GLN A 49 1.62 -0.96 8.32
N GLU A 50 0.93 -0.44 9.33
CA GLU A 50 0.99 0.97 9.68
C GLU A 50 2.26 1.22 10.49
N GLY A 51 3.05 2.21 10.10
CA GLY A 51 4.31 2.57 10.73
C GLY A 51 5.44 2.68 9.73
N LEU A 52 6.63 2.97 10.21
CA LEU A 52 7.84 3.11 9.39
C LEU A 52 8.89 2.02 9.71
N ALA A 53 8.64 1.23 10.75
CA ALA A 53 9.57 0.16 11.10
C ALA A 53 9.50 -0.95 10.06
N SER A 54 10.68 -1.47 9.70
CA SER A 54 10.78 -2.65 8.86
C SER A 54 10.10 -3.83 9.52
N ILE A 55 9.34 -4.59 8.76
CA ILE A 55 8.63 -5.77 9.27
C ILE A 55 9.11 -7.03 8.54
N GLU A 56 8.88 -8.16 9.17
CA GLU A 56 9.09 -9.41 8.48
C GLU A 56 8.13 -9.53 7.30
N VAL A 57 8.60 -10.10 6.20
CA VAL A 57 7.72 -10.47 5.09
C VAL A 57 6.63 -11.38 5.67
N ASN A 58 5.40 -11.17 5.25
CA ASN A 58 4.17 -11.77 5.75
C ASN A 58 3.72 -11.31 7.16
N GLY A 59 4.35 -10.26 7.70
CA GLY A 59 3.85 -9.60 8.90
C GLY A 59 2.74 -8.59 8.59
N GLY A 60 2.07 -8.10 9.62
CA GLY A 60 1.00 -7.11 9.47
C GLY A 60 -0.33 -7.72 9.00
N THR A 61 -1.11 -6.94 8.27
CA THR A 61 -2.40 -7.38 7.73
C THR A 61 -2.22 -8.01 6.37
N THR A 62 -2.71 -9.23 6.20
CA THR A 62 -2.67 -9.95 4.93
C THR A 62 -3.85 -9.53 4.05
N ILE A 63 -3.55 -9.17 2.81
CA ILE A 63 -4.56 -8.84 1.79
C ILE A 63 -4.46 -9.85 0.66
N PRO A 64 -5.33 -10.86 0.62
CA PRO A 64 -5.39 -11.81 -0.50
C PRO A 64 -5.79 -11.11 -1.80
N THR A 65 -5.58 -11.79 -2.93
CA THR A 65 -5.97 -11.28 -4.26
C THR A 65 -7.42 -10.84 -4.28
N ASN A 66 -7.67 -9.66 -4.82
CA ASN A 66 -8.97 -8.99 -4.92
C ASN A 66 -9.58 -8.51 -3.60
N TRP A 67 -8.92 -8.74 -2.48
CA TRP A 67 -9.36 -8.22 -1.18
C TRP A 67 -8.78 -6.84 -0.95
N GLN A 68 -9.36 -6.13 0.02
CA GLN A 68 -8.90 -4.80 0.39
C GLN A 68 -8.83 -4.67 1.90
N ALA A 69 -8.01 -3.73 2.34
CA ALA A 69 -7.92 -3.32 3.74
C ALA A 69 -7.81 -1.80 3.79
N CYS A 70 -8.25 -1.22 4.91
CA CYS A 70 -8.16 0.22 5.13
C CYS A 70 -7.17 0.50 6.24
N THR A 71 -6.34 1.53 6.07
CA THR A 71 -5.48 2.01 7.13
C THR A 71 -6.23 3.04 7.97
N LYS A 72 -5.78 3.22 9.20
CA LYS A 72 -6.35 4.22 10.11
C LYS A 72 -5.80 5.60 9.79
N ALA A 73 -6.54 6.64 10.15
CA ALA A 73 -6.04 7.99 10.12
C ALA A 73 -4.87 8.16 11.09
N ASP A 74 -4.00 9.11 10.77
CA ASP A 74 -2.84 9.51 11.58
C ASP A 74 -1.73 8.45 11.71
N ALA A 75 -1.70 7.47 10.82
CA ALA A 75 -0.56 6.56 10.73
C ALA A 75 0.69 7.32 10.32
N VAL A 76 1.82 7.06 10.99
CA VAL A 76 3.10 7.71 10.66
C VAL A 76 3.71 7.21 9.35
N GLY A 77 3.19 6.14 8.81
CA GLY A 77 3.56 5.57 7.53
C GLY A 77 2.76 4.31 7.26
N VAL A 78 2.82 3.81 6.05
CA VAL A 78 2.24 2.53 5.66
C VAL A 78 3.26 1.80 4.79
N ILE A 79 3.62 0.60 5.18
CA ILE A 79 4.57 -0.24 4.46
C ILE A 79 3.83 -1.44 3.90
N ALA A 80 4.07 -1.71 2.62
CA ALA A 80 3.59 -2.92 1.96
C ALA A 80 4.77 -3.85 1.67
N THR A 81 4.58 -5.14 1.95
CA THR A 81 5.57 -6.18 1.64
C THR A 81 4.89 -7.32 0.89
N CYS A 82 5.68 -8.07 0.15
CA CYS A 82 5.19 -9.25 -0.58
C CYS A 82 6.35 -10.22 -0.82
N ILE A 83 6.03 -11.49 -1.03
CA ILE A 83 7.03 -12.52 -1.33
C ILE A 83 7.37 -12.52 -2.81
N ASN A 84 6.37 -12.26 -3.66
CA ASN A 84 6.55 -12.08 -5.10
C ASN A 84 6.11 -10.66 -5.46
N ASP A 85 6.66 -10.09 -6.52
CA ASP A 85 6.27 -8.75 -6.98
C ASP A 85 4.75 -8.67 -7.08
N GLY A 86 4.19 -7.60 -6.57
CA GLY A 86 2.76 -7.42 -6.45
C GLY A 86 2.25 -6.18 -7.15
N LEU A 87 0.93 -6.04 -7.11
CA LEU A 87 0.21 -4.92 -7.68
C LEU A 87 -0.89 -4.52 -6.72
N ILE A 88 -0.92 -3.25 -6.33
CA ILE A 88 -1.95 -2.73 -5.44
C ILE A 88 -2.61 -1.50 -6.03
N ASN A 89 -3.86 -1.28 -5.65
CA ASN A 89 -4.56 -0.02 -5.91
C ASN A 89 -4.78 0.68 -4.59
N VAL A 90 -4.39 1.94 -4.49
CA VAL A 90 -4.50 2.72 -3.25
C VAL A 90 -5.29 3.99 -3.51
N GLU A 91 -6.32 4.20 -2.71
CA GLU A 91 -7.16 5.40 -2.76
C GLU A 91 -7.24 6.02 -1.38
N VAL A 92 -7.32 7.34 -1.33
CA VAL A 92 -7.59 8.05 -0.07
C VAL A 92 -9.08 7.90 0.25
N ILE A 93 -9.36 7.54 1.49
CA ILE A 93 -10.73 7.36 1.94
C ILE A 93 -11.41 8.72 2.16
#